data_fefa33ba5fd782a81d301c3cefa441a4
#
_entry.id   fefa33ba5fd782a81d301c3cefa441a4
#
_cell.length_a   1.000
_cell.length_b   1.000
_cell.length_c   1.000
_cell.angle_alpha   90.00
_cell.angle_beta   90.00
_cell.angle_gamma   90.00
#
_symmetry.space_group_name_H-M   'P 1'
#
loop_
_entity.id
_entity.type
_entity.pdbx_description
1 polymer ?
#
loop_
_entity_poly.entity_id
_entity_poly.type
_entity_poly.pdbx_seq_one_letter_code
_entity_poly.pdbx_strand_id
1 'polypeptide(L)'
;ARRARSCSSRASIGSISSAMRSESALARQVRSPRVVNIADLRERARRRLPGVVFDYIDGAAEDEVTESRNRGAFSEVTFRPRQCVPVPACDLKTTLLGTELALPFLLAPVGNIRSFYPMGDAHAARAAHAAGTAFIQSTFSGMRIEDVRAASAGPLWYQLYVPGGRAVAEATIARARAAGYAALMVTIDTPVAGLRERDIRRGARQILSGQFLTSLPYLWQFVVRPRWVLDFL
;
A
#
# COMPACT_ATOMS: atom_id res chain seq x y z
N ALA A 1 32.33 38.38 47.66
CA ALA A 1 31.96 38.75 46.32
C ALA A 1 31.69 37.47 45.52
N ARG A 2 30.43 37.03 45.35
CA ARG A 2 30.02 35.95 44.48
C ARG A 2 29.33 36.57 43.26
N ARG A 3 29.96 36.44 42.10
CA ARG A 3 29.35 36.82 40.82
C ARG A 3 28.31 35.75 40.40
N ALA A 4 27.06 36.16 40.26
CA ALA A 4 26.00 35.37 39.61
C ALA A 4 26.27 35.31 38.09
N ARG A 5 26.34 34.12 37.52
CA ARG A 5 26.36 33.92 36.06
C ARG A 5 24.92 33.85 35.58
N SER A 6 24.51 34.79 34.77
CA SER A 6 23.23 34.77 34.07
C SER A 6 23.27 33.68 32.99
N CYS A 7 22.44 32.66 33.13
CA CYS A 7 22.20 31.63 32.08
C CYS A 7 21.20 32.20 31.10
N SER A 8 21.62 32.50 29.87
CA SER A 8 20.73 33.02 28.83
C SER A 8 19.88 31.90 28.21
N SER A 9 18.60 31.93 28.51
CA SER A 9 17.58 31.03 27.99
C SER A 9 17.09 31.45 26.60
N ARG A 10 17.92 31.40 25.55
CA ARG A 10 17.50 31.70 24.17
C ARG A 10 17.47 30.50 23.22
N ALA A 11 17.73 29.28 23.72
CA ALA A 11 17.83 28.10 22.83
C ALA A 11 16.53 27.26 22.69
N SER A 12 15.45 27.54 23.41
CA SER A 12 14.27 26.65 23.47
C SER A 12 13.07 27.04 22.58
N ILE A 13 13.03 28.27 22.04
CA ILE A 13 11.86 28.71 21.24
C ILE A 13 11.93 28.26 19.78
N GLY A 14 13.11 28.03 19.23
CA GLY A 14 13.27 27.56 17.83
C GLY A 14 12.84 26.11 17.59
N SER A 15 13.03 25.22 18.58
CA SER A 15 12.69 23.80 18.43
C SER A 15 11.17 23.52 18.52
N ILE A 16 10.45 24.28 19.34
CA ILE A 16 8.98 24.18 19.47
C ILE A 16 8.30 24.67 18.20
N SER A 17 8.80 25.72 17.56
CA SER A 17 8.26 26.24 16.29
C SER A 17 8.48 25.31 15.10
N SER A 18 9.51 24.48 15.11
CA SER A 18 9.76 23.46 14.06
C SER A 18 8.86 22.23 14.24
N ALA A 19 8.66 21.77 15.47
CA ALA A 19 7.75 20.68 15.80
C ALA A 19 6.29 21.05 15.50
N MET A 20 5.84 22.25 15.85
CA MET A 20 4.50 22.74 15.52
C MET A 20 4.27 22.92 14.01
N ARG A 21 5.31 23.21 13.23
CA ARG A 21 5.21 23.26 11.76
C ARG A 21 5.14 21.89 11.13
N SER A 22 5.79 20.86 11.68
CA SER A 22 5.67 19.49 11.22
C SER A 22 4.29 18.89 11.54
N GLU A 23 3.73 19.18 12.71
CA GLU A 23 2.37 18.79 13.07
C GLU A 23 1.31 19.48 12.20
N SER A 24 1.50 20.74 11.86
CA SER A 24 0.57 21.45 10.95
C SER A 24 0.68 20.96 9.50
N ALA A 25 1.83 20.46 9.06
CA ALA A 25 1.99 19.82 7.77
C ALA A 25 1.32 18.42 7.74
N LEU A 26 1.46 17.63 8.81
CA LEU A 26 0.76 16.35 8.96
C LEU A 26 -0.75 16.54 9.04
N ALA A 27 -1.23 17.53 9.81
CA ALA A 27 -2.63 17.88 9.92
C ALA A 27 -3.25 18.41 8.60
N ARG A 28 -2.45 19.04 7.73
CA ARG A 28 -2.89 19.45 6.39
C ARG A 28 -3.02 18.28 5.41
N GLN A 29 -2.31 17.19 5.60
CA GLN A 29 -2.42 15.97 4.78
C GLN A 29 -3.66 15.15 5.09
N VAL A 30 -4.26 15.29 6.28
CA VAL A 30 -5.53 14.65 6.66
C VAL A 30 -6.71 15.56 6.26
N ARG A 31 -6.81 15.92 4.98
CA ARG A 31 -7.92 16.73 4.46
C ARG A 31 -9.15 15.89 4.09
N SER A 32 -9.57 14.96 4.95
CA SER A 32 -10.94 14.47 4.91
C SER A 32 -11.40 14.20 6.33
N PRO A 33 -12.26 15.06 6.93
CA PRO A 33 -12.78 14.87 8.29
C PRO A 33 -13.65 13.62 8.44
N ARG A 34 -13.67 12.74 7.42
CA ARG A 34 -14.49 11.52 7.36
C ARG A 34 -13.66 10.23 7.22
N VAL A 35 -12.34 10.29 7.35
CA VAL A 35 -11.46 9.10 7.33
C VAL A 35 -10.64 9.11 8.59
N VAL A 36 -10.92 8.19 9.49
CA VAL A 36 -10.27 8.04 10.78
C VAL A 36 -9.43 6.75 10.83
N ASN A 37 -9.83 5.73 10.08
CA ASN A 37 -9.20 4.42 10.07
C ASN A 37 -9.27 3.75 8.69
N ILE A 38 -8.67 2.56 8.57
CA ILE A 38 -8.65 1.77 7.33
C ILE A 38 -10.06 1.31 6.92
N ALA A 39 -10.96 1.05 7.87
CA ALA A 39 -12.34 0.66 7.56
C ALA A 39 -13.10 1.77 6.83
N ASP A 40 -12.84 3.04 7.17
CA ASP A 40 -13.41 4.18 6.45
C ASP A 40 -12.90 4.25 4.99
N LEU A 41 -11.63 3.92 4.76
CA LEU A 41 -11.06 3.82 3.41
C LEU A 41 -11.69 2.68 2.62
N ARG A 42 -11.89 1.51 3.26
CA ARG A 42 -12.58 0.37 2.66
C ARG A 42 -13.99 0.75 2.20
N GLU A 43 -14.76 1.43 3.06
CA GLU A 43 -16.11 1.88 2.73
C GLU A 43 -16.12 2.93 1.59
N ARG A 44 -15.14 3.82 1.55
CA ARG A 44 -14.97 4.76 0.42
C ARG A 44 -14.64 4.04 -0.87
N ALA A 45 -13.77 3.03 -0.84
CA ALA A 45 -13.46 2.18 -1.98
C ALA A 45 -14.72 1.47 -2.48
N ARG A 46 -15.53 0.88 -1.58
CA ARG A 46 -16.79 0.21 -1.89
C ARG A 46 -17.78 1.13 -2.63
N ARG A 47 -17.82 2.41 -2.27
CA ARG A 47 -18.70 3.41 -2.92
C ARG A 47 -18.15 3.89 -4.26
N ARG A 48 -16.84 3.88 -4.47
CA ARG A 48 -16.18 4.37 -5.69
C ARG A 48 -16.06 3.32 -6.77
N LEU A 49 -15.69 2.10 -6.40
CA LEU A 49 -15.36 1.03 -7.31
C LEU A 49 -16.60 0.30 -7.84
N PRO A 50 -16.58 -0.18 -9.09
CA PRO A 50 -17.54 -1.20 -9.54
C PRO A 50 -17.48 -2.44 -8.66
N GLY A 51 -18.63 -3.14 -8.51
CA GLY A 51 -18.70 -4.27 -7.59
C GLY A 51 -17.67 -5.37 -7.87
N VAL A 52 -17.43 -5.69 -9.14
CA VAL A 52 -16.43 -6.69 -9.54
C VAL A 52 -15.01 -6.27 -9.13
N VAL A 53 -14.68 -4.99 -9.23
CA VAL A 53 -13.36 -4.46 -8.87
C VAL A 53 -13.21 -4.42 -7.34
N PHE A 54 -14.26 -4.04 -6.64
CA PHE A 54 -14.25 -4.02 -5.17
C PHE A 54 -14.15 -5.43 -4.59
N ASP A 55 -14.97 -6.39 -5.08
CA ASP A 55 -14.94 -7.75 -4.57
C ASP A 55 -13.60 -8.46 -4.88
N TYR A 56 -12.94 -8.08 -5.98
CA TYR A 56 -11.59 -8.58 -6.28
C TYR A 56 -10.56 -8.16 -5.22
N ILE A 57 -10.56 -6.92 -4.76
CA ILE A 57 -9.59 -6.46 -3.75
C ILE A 57 -9.99 -6.83 -2.32
N ASP A 58 -11.29 -6.89 -2.04
CA ASP A 58 -11.84 -7.07 -0.69
C ASP A 58 -12.11 -8.54 -0.34
N GLY A 59 -12.35 -9.38 -1.35
CA GLY A 59 -12.71 -10.79 -1.19
C GLY A 59 -11.50 -11.71 -1.10
N ALA A 60 -11.75 -12.91 -0.59
CA ALA A 60 -10.78 -13.99 -0.51
C ALA A 60 -11.34 -15.29 -1.16
N ALA A 61 -10.64 -16.41 -0.98
CA ALA A 61 -11.06 -17.69 -1.54
C ALA A 61 -12.15 -18.37 -0.68
N GLU A 62 -13.04 -19.10 -1.34
CA GLU A 62 -14.09 -19.93 -0.75
C GLU A 62 -14.90 -19.16 0.31
N ASP A 63 -15.08 -19.72 1.50
CA ASP A 63 -15.84 -19.13 2.62
C ASP A 63 -15.08 -18.02 3.37
N GLU A 64 -13.91 -17.61 2.89
CA GLU A 64 -13.09 -16.52 3.46
C GLU A 64 -12.66 -16.75 4.93
N VAL A 65 -12.61 -18.00 5.36
CA VAL A 65 -12.25 -18.37 6.74
C VAL A 65 -10.83 -17.92 7.09
N THR A 66 -9.88 -18.15 6.18
CA THR A 66 -8.48 -17.76 6.40
C THR A 66 -8.32 -16.23 6.47
N GLU A 67 -9.02 -15.48 5.61
CA GLU A 67 -9.02 -14.02 5.64
C GLU A 67 -9.55 -13.50 7.00
N SER A 68 -10.69 -14.04 7.45
CA SER A 68 -11.29 -13.69 8.74
C SER A 68 -10.35 -14.00 9.91
N ARG A 69 -9.69 -15.18 9.89
CA ARG A 69 -8.69 -15.55 10.91
C ARG A 69 -7.46 -14.64 10.88
N ASN A 70 -6.97 -14.29 9.71
CA ASN A 70 -5.83 -13.38 9.57
C ASN A 70 -6.13 -12.02 10.20
N ARG A 71 -7.34 -11.50 10.05
CA ARG A 71 -7.78 -10.26 10.75
C ARG A 71 -7.91 -10.48 12.25
N GLY A 72 -8.55 -11.56 12.66
CA GLY A 72 -8.78 -11.91 14.08
C GLY A 72 -7.48 -12.08 14.85
N ALA A 73 -6.44 -12.64 14.25
CA ALA A 73 -5.16 -12.91 14.88
C ALA A 73 -4.51 -11.65 15.50
N PHE A 74 -4.71 -10.47 14.90
CA PHE A 74 -4.22 -9.22 15.49
C PHE A 74 -4.90 -8.86 16.81
N SER A 75 -6.14 -9.29 17.04
CA SER A 75 -6.85 -9.04 18.31
C SER A 75 -6.43 -10.01 19.42
N GLU A 76 -5.78 -11.12 19.08
CA GLU A 76 -5.26 -12.09 20.02
C GLU A 76 -3.91 -11.68 20.62
N VAL A 77 -3.21 -10.75 19.94
CA VAL A 77 -1.92 -10.25 20.40
C VAL A 77 -2.14 -8.94 21.17
N THR A 78 -1.79 -8.96 22.47
CA THR A 78 -1.96 -7.82 23.35
C THR A 78 -0.63 -7.25 23.82
N PHE A 79 -0.58 -5.94 24.04
CA PHE A 79 0.58 -5.30 24.66
C PHE A 79 0.53 -5.48 26.18
N ARG A 80 1.70 -5.73 26.77
CA ARG A 80 1.90 -5.68 28.22
C ARG A 80 2.65 -4.38 28.58
N PRO A 81 1.96 -3.25 28.74
CA PRO A 81 2.62 -1.97 28.99
C PRO A 81 3.33 -1.99 30.35
N ARG A 82 4.47 -1.31 30.43
CA ARG A 82 5.15 -1.03 31.69
C ARG A 82 4.76 0.37 32.15
N GLN A 83 4.28 0.47 33.37
CA GLN A 83 3.95 1.75 33.98
C GLN A 83 5.21 2.40 34.62
N CYS A 84 5.20 3.73 34.73
CA CYS A 84 6.26 4.49 35.38
C CYS A 84 7.67 4.30 34.80
N VAL A 85 7.77 3.88 33.54
CA VAL A 85 9.05 3.80 32.82
C VAL A 85 9.19 5.03 31.94
N PRO A 86 10.21 5.90 32.12
CA PRO A 86 10.42 7.04 31.24
C PRO A 86 10.84 6.53 29.85
N VAL A 87 10.15 7.00 28.81
CA VAL A 87 10.47 6.74 27.40
C VAL A 87 10.75 8.09 26.74
N PRO A 88 11.98 8.59 26.81
CA PRO A 88 12.32 9.94 26.34
C PRO A 88 12.24 10.08 24.81
N ALA A 89 12.42 8.98 24.08
CA ALA A 89 12.31 8.93 22.61
C ALA A 89 11.91 7.54 22.15
N CYS A 90 11.21 7.47 21.04
CA CYS A 90 10.91 6.23 20.32
C CYS A 90 11.63 6.25 18.97
N ASP A 91 12.61 5.37 18.78
CA ASP A 91 13.28 5.18 17.50
C ASP A 91 12.74 3.92 16.83
N LEU A 92 12.12 4.09 15.67
CA LEU A 92 11.52 3.01 14.87
C LEU A 92 12.39 2.64 13.66
N LYS A 93 13.56 3.26 13.52
CA LYS A 93 14.45 3.02 12.39
C LYS A 93 14.94 1.57 12.39
N THR A 94 15.06 1.03 11.22
CA THR A 94 15.62 -0.31 11.00
C THR A 94 16.31 -0.37 9.65
N THR A 95 17.16 -1.39 9.47
CA THR A 95 17.79 -1.68 8.18
C THR A 95 17.38 -3.08 7.75
N LEU A 96 16.86 -3.21 6.55
CA LEU A 96 16.43 -4.48 5.98
C LEU A 96 17.02 -4.65 4.57
N LEU A 97 17.78 -5.74 4.34
CA LEU A 97 18.49 -6.02 3.08
C LEU A 97 19.29 -4.80 2.57
N GLY A 98 20.00 -4.11 3.47
CA GLY A 98 20.77 -2.92 3.13
C GLY A 98 19.95 -1.66 2.87
N THR A 99 18.62 -1.71 3.01
CA THR A 99 17.73 -0.55 2.88
C THR A 99 17.45 0.03 4.27
N GLU A 100 17.77 1.31 4.48
CA GLU A 100 17.40 2.03 5.69
C GLU A 100 15.93 2.44 5.64
N LEU A 101 15.21 2.17 6.72
CA LEU A 101 13.79 2.43 6.87
C LEU A 101 13.55 3.25 8.13
N ALA A 102 12.71 4.28 8.04
CA ALA A 102 12.28 5.05 9.21
C ALA A 102 11.24 4.30 10.06
N LEU A 103 10.60 3.28 9.50
CA LEU A 103 9.55 2.48 10.12
C LEU A 103 9.81 0.98 9.85
N PRO A 104 9.56 0.07 10.82
CA PRO A 104 9.85 -1.36 10.67
C PRO A 104 8.76 -2.12 9.88
N PHE A 105 8.21 -1.52 8.84
CA PHE A 105 7.26 -2.16 7.92
C PHE A 105 7.35 -1.56 6.52
N LEU A 106 6.88 -2.31 5.54
CA LEU A 106 6.92 -2.01 4.11
C LEU A 106 5.50 -1.98 3.55
N LEU A 107 5.28 -1.28 2.43
CA LEU A 107 4.06 -1.45 1.67
C LEU A 107 4.15 -2.74 0.85
N ALA A 108 3.26 -3.69 1.17
CA ALA A 108 3.20 -5.00 0.53
C ALA A 108 2.85 -4.90 -0.97
N PRO A 109 3.29 -5.89 -1.78
CA PRO A 109 2.92 -5.95 -3.18
C PRO A 109 1.43 -6.27 -3.32
N VAL A 110 0.73 -5.51 -4.16
CA VAL A 110 -0.66 -5.74 -4.51
C VAL A 110 -0.77 -5.79 -6.02
N GLY A 111 -1.33 -6.87 -6.55
CA GLY A 111 -1.58 -7.00 -7.99
C GLY A 111 -2.69 -6.06 -8.44
N ASN A 112 -2.58 -5.60 -9.69
CA ASN A 112 -3.64 -4.89 -10.39
C ASN A 112 -4.12 -3.59 -9.72
N ILE A 113 -3.24 -2.89 -8.98
CA ILE A 113 -3.58 -1.63 -8.28
C ILE A 113 -4.16 -0.60 -9.26
N ARG A 114 -3.72 -0.59 -10.51
CA ARG A 114 -4.25 0.30 -11.53
C ARG A 114 -5.77 0.19 -11.70
N SER A 115 -6.36 -1.00 -11.54
CA SER A 115 -7.81 -1.17 -11.62
C SER A 115 -8.56 -0.53 -10.45
N PHE A 116 -7.90 -0.27 -9.34
CA PHE A 116 -8.51 0.37 -8.17
C PHE A 116 -8.35 1.88 -8.20
N TYR A 117 -7.17 2.32 -8.65
CA TYR A 117 -6.84 3.74 -8.74
C TYR A 117 -5.83 4.01 -9.88
N PRO A 118 -6.09 4.99 -10.75
CA PRO A 118 -5.14 5.37 -11.79
C PRO A 118 -3.79 5.71 -11.20
N MET A 119 -2.69 5.26 -11.83
CA MET A 119 -1.33 5.48 -11.33
C MET A 119 -1.10 4.96 -9.88
N GLY A 120 -1.87 3.94 -9.43
CA GLY A 120 -1.88 3.50 -8.04
C GLY A 120 -0.51 3.09 -7.51
N ASP A 121 0.29 2.32 -8.28
CA ASP A 121 1.66 1.94 -7.90
C ASP A 121 2.58 3.16 -7.72
N ALA A 122 2.49 4.16 -8.61
CA ALA A 122 3.26 5.39 -8.49
C ALA A 122 2.87 6.21 -7.26
N HIS A 123 1.57 6.25 -6.92
CA HIS A 123 1.10 6.91 -5.70
C HIS A 123 1.57 6.18 -4.45
N ALA A 124 1.52 4.84 -4.43
CA ALA A 124 2.00 4.02 -3.34
C ALA A 124 3.52 4.19 -3.12
N ALA A 125 4.30 4.18 -4.20
CA ALA A 125 5.75 4.40 -4.15
C ALA A 125 6.11 5.78 -3.60
N ARG A 126 5.41 6.84 -4.02
CA ARG A 126 5.60 8.20 -3.46
C ARG A 126 5.22 8.29 -1.99
N ALA A 127 4.11 7.65 -1.60
CA ALA A 127 3.66 7.65 -0.21
C ALA A 127 4.64 6.90 0.70
N ALA A 128 5.16 5.75 0.26
CA ALA A 128 6.19 5.00 0.97
C ALA A 128 7.46 5.84 1.16
N HIS A 129 7.93 6.48 0.09
CA HIS A 129 9.08 7.38 0.17
C HIS A 129 8.87 8.53 1.16
N ALA A 130 7.73 9.19 1.11
CA ALA A 130 7.39 10.28 2.03
C ALA A 130 7.30 9.82 3.50
N ALA A 131 6.95 8.56 3.74
CA ALA A 131 6.94 7.95 5.06
C ALA A 131 8.29 7.35 5.48
N GLY A 132 9.33 7.42 4.63
CA GLY A 132 10.65 6.85 4.90
C GLY A 132 10.67 5.32 4.90
N THR A 133 9.80 4.68 4.13
CA THR A 133 9.77 3.22 3.97
C THR A 133 9.85 2.81 2.50
N ALA A 134 9.86 1.50 2.22
CA ALA A 134 9.93 0.97 0.88
C ALA A 134 8.54 0.51 0.36
N PHE A 135 8.36 0.63 -0.95
CA PHE A 135 7.23 0.05 -1.67
C PHE A 135 7.69 -1.19 -2.46
N ILE A 136 6.88 -2.25 -2.40
CA ILE A 136 7.13 -3.48 -3.15
C ILE A 136 6.16 -3.52 -4.32
N GLN A 137 6.70 -3.41 -5.55
CA GLN A 137 5.90 -3.52 -6.76
C GLN A 137 5.62 -4.97 -7.10
N SER A 138 4.36 -5.29 -7.41
CA SER A 138 3.95 -6.65 -7.80
C SER A 138 4.34 -6.98 -9.25
N THR A 139 4.59 -8.25 -9.55
CA THR A 139 4.67 -8.78 -10.93
C THR A 139 3.41 -8.45 -11.73
N PHE A 140 2.25 -8.48 -11.08
CA PHE A 140 0.96 -8.15 -11.71
C PHE A 140 0.58 -6.67 -11.54
N SER A 141 1.55 -5.78 -11.35
CA SER A 141 1.34 -4.35 -11.39
C SER A 141 0.77 -3.91 -12.74
N GLY A 142 -0.16 -2.97 -12.71
CA GLY A 142 -0.69 -2.33 -13.91
C GLY A 142 0.23 -1.25 -14.49
N MET A 143 1.42 -1.04 -13.92
CA MET A 143 2.41 -0.05 -14.34
C MET A 143 3.76 -0.70 -14.66
N ARG A 144 4.51 -0.08 -15.57
CA ARG A 144 5.87 -0.53 -15.91
C ARG A 144 6.82 -0.27 -14.74
N ILE A 145 7.83 -1.11 -14.61
CA ILE A 145 8.89 -0.99 -13.60
C ILE A 145 9.55 0.39 -13.66
N GLU A 146 9.86 0.85 -14.87
CA GLU A 146 10.53 2.12 -15.13
C GLU A 146 9.66 3.33 -14.75
N ASP A 147 8.33 3.23 -15.00
CA ASP A 147 7.40 4.32 -14.70
C ASP A 147 7.22 4.50 -13.19
N VAL A 148 7.17 3.39 -12.43
CA VAL A 148 7.12 3.44 -10.96
C VAL A 148 8.42 4.00 -10.40
N ARG A 149 9.58 3.60 -10.95
CA ARG A 149 10.89 4.16 -10.58
C ARG A 149 10.98 5.65 -10.87
N ALA A 150 10.51 6.10 -12.02
CA ALA A 150 10.49 7.52 -12.37
C ALA A 150 9.59 8.35 -11.45
N ALA A 151 8.53 7.73 -10.90
CA ALA A 151 7.59 8.40 -10.00
C ALA A 151 8.08 8.58 -8.56
N SER A 152 9.10 7.85 -8.12
CA SER A 152 9.57 7.89 -6.72
C SER A 152 11.08 7.71 -6.63
N ALA A 153 11.75 8.54 -5.85
CA ALA A 153 13.18 8.41 -5.51
C ALA A 153 13.43 7.44 -4.34
N GLY A 154 12.38 7.00 -3.65
CA GLY A 154 12.49 6.12 -2.48
C GLY A 154 12.91 4.69 -2.80
N PRO A 155 13.14 3.87 -1.78
CA PRO A 155 13.46 2.47 -1.95
C PRO A 155 12.31 1.72 -2.61
N LEU A 156 12.60 0.98 -3.68
CA LEU A 156 11.67 0.12 -4.38
C LEU A 156 12.19 -1.32 -4.36
N TRP A 157 11.30 -2.26 -4.08
CA TRP A 157 11.55 -3.69 -4.18
C TRP A 157 10.61 -4.29 -5.22
N TYR A 158 10.99 -5.41 -5.80
CA TYR A 158 10.19 -6.08 -6.81
C TYR A 158 9.73 -7.45 -6.31
N GLN A 159 8.43 -7.72 -6.36
CA GLN A 159 7.87 -9.03 -6.07
C GLN A 159 7.76 -9.83 -7.36
N LEU A 160 8.35 -11.02 -7.38
CA LEU A 160 8.42 -11.92 -8.50
C LEU A 160 7.53 -13.14 -8.32
N TYR A 161 6.56 -13.29 -9.19
CA TYR A 161 6.06 -14.58 -9.65
C TYR A 161 6.81 -15.00 -10.91
N VAL A 162 6.71 -16.28 -11.31
CA VAL A 162 7.38 -16.82 -12.51
C VAL A 162 6.36 -17.21 -13.61
N PRO A 163 5.45 -16.29 -14.03
CA PRO A 163 4.59 -16.55 -15.17
C PRO A 163 5.43 -16.52 -16.45
N GLY A 164 5.17 -17.46 -17.36
CA GLY A 164 5.91 -17.53 -18.63
C GLY A 164 7.32 -18.13 -18.56
N GLY A 165 7.67 -18.72 -17.41
CA GLY A 165 8.90 -19.49 -17.25
C GLY A 165 10.16 -18.67 -16.97
N ARG A 166 11.28 -19.37 -16.95
CA ARG A 166 12.58 -18.86 -16.50
C ARG A 166 13.06 -17.63 -17.28
N ALA A 167 12.99 -17.67 -18.60
CA ALA A 167 13.50 -16.58 -19.45
C ALA A 167 12.77 -15.25 -19.18
N VAL A 168 11.45 -15.29 -18.97
CA VAL A 168 10.64 -14.11 -18.63
C VAL A 168 11.01 -13.59 -17.25
N ALA A 169 11.21 -14.47 -16.28
CA ALA A 169 11.62 -14.09 -14.94
C ALA A 169 13.00 -13.42 -14.95
N GLU A 170 13.99 -14.00 -15.63
CA GLU A 170 15.34 -13.44 -15.76
C GLU A 170 15.34 -12.07 -16.44
N ALA A 171 14.58 -11.90 -17.53
CA ALA A 171 14.42 -10.61 -18.19
C ALA A 171 13.79 -9.55 -17.28
N THR A 172 12.78 -9.95 -16.49
CA THR A 172 12.10 -9.04 -15.55
C THR A 172 13.02 -8.63 -14.40
N ILE A 173 13.80 -9.58 -13.85
CA ILE A 173 14.81 -9.31 -12.82
C ILE A 173 15.86 -8.32 -13.34
N ALA A 174 16.34 -8.54 -14.57
CA ALA A 174 17.32 -7.66 -15.19
C ALA A 174 16.77 -6.23 -15.34
N ARG A 175 15.51 -6.07 -15.75
CA ARG A 175 14.84 -4.76 -15.84
C ARG A 175 14.69 -4.09 -14.47
N ALA A 176 14.22 -4.82 -13.45
CA ALA A 176 14.09 -4.30 -12.10
C ALA A 176 15.44 -3.84 -11.54
N ARG A 177 16.51 -4.64 -11.76
CA ARG A 177 17.87 -4.29 -11.37
C ARG A 177 18.37 -3.04 -12.10
N ALA A 178 18.18 -2.96 -13.40
CA ALA A 178 18.58 -1.79 -14.22
C ALA A 178 17.83 -0.52 -13.80
N ALA A 179 16.59 -0.65 -13.37
CA ALA A 179 15.78 0.45 -12.83
C ALA A 179 16.14 0.81 -11.37
N GLY A 180 17.12 0.13 -10.73
CA GLY A 180 17.57 0.47 -9.39
C GLY A 180 16.64 0.00 -8.27
N TYR A 181 15.93 -1.13 -8.46
CA TYR A 181 15.20 -1.79 -7.37
C TYR A 181 16.21 -2.47 -6.43
N ALA A 182 16.04 -2.23 -5.13
CA ALA A 182 17.03 -2.61 -4.12
C ALA A 182 16.95 -4.09 -3.69
N ALA A 183 15.79 -4.73 -3.84
CA ALA A 183 15.60 -6.12 -3.45
C ALA A 183 14.57 -6.84 -4.34
N LEU A 184 14.68 -8.17 -4.35
CA LEU A 184 13.75 -9.09 -4.99
C LEU A 184 13.03 -9.92 -3.93
N MET A 185 11.69 -9.97 -3.99
CA MET A 185 10.85 -10.82 -3.16
C MET A 185 10.26 -11.94 -4.03
N VAL A 186 10.74 -13.15 -3.87
CA VAL A 186 10.22 -14.30 -4.61
C VAL A 186 9.01 -14.86 -3.89
N THR A 187 7.87 -14.95 -4.58
CA THR A 187 6.61 -15.48 -4.03
C THR A 187 6.45 -16.94 -4.43
N ILE A 188 6.27 -17.81 -3.43
CA ILE A 188 6.25 -19.28 -3.60
C ILE A 188 4.99 -19.95 -3.03
N ASP A 189 4.01 -19.16 -2.61
CA ASP A 189 2.86 -19.61 -1.80
C ASP A 189 1.58 -19.90 -2.60
N THR A 190 1.63 -19.80 -3.95
CA THR A 190 0.43 -19.94 -4.78
C THR A 190 0.59 -21.04 -5.84
N PRO A 191 0.77 -22.32 -5.46
CA PRO A 191 0.86 -23.41 -6.44
C PRO A 191 -0.51 -23.69 -7.11
N VAL A 192 -1.61 -23.37 -6.42
CA VAL A 192 -2.98 -23.51 -6.89
C VAL A 192 -3.76 -22.22 -6.63
N ALA A 193 -4.47 -21.74 -7.65
CA ALA A 193 -5.36 -20.58 -7.47
C ALA A 193 -6.57 -20.95 -6.63
N GLY A 194 -6.86 -20.18 -5.58
CA GLY A 194 -8.08 -20.35 -4.79
C GLY A 194 -9.34 -19.98 -5.57
N LEU A 195 -10.45 -20.65 -5.26
CA LEU A 195 -11.76 -20.36 -5.85
C LEU A 195 -12.32 -19.07 -5.23
N ARG A 196 -12.37 -18.01 -6.00
CA ARG A 196 -12.88 -16.69 -5.56
C ARG A 196 -14.35 -16.55 -5.93
N GLU A 197 -15.24 -17.01 -5.05
CA GLU A 197 -16.68 -17.05 -5.32
C GLU A 197 -17.30 -15.66 -5.53
N ARG A 198 -16.85 -14.62 -4.83
CA ARG A 198 -17.35 -13.26 -5.05
C ARG A 198 -17.08 -12.77 -6.47
N ASP A 199 -15.90 -13.06 -7.01
CA ASP A 199 -15.54 -12.68 -8.38
C ASP A 199 -16.46 -13.38 -9.40
N ILE A 200 -16.78 -14.65 -9.16
CA ILE A 200 -17.70 -15.43 -10.01
C ILE A 200 -19.11 -14.83 -9.96
N ARG A 201 -19.63 -14.56 -8.76
CA ARG A 201 -20.96 -13.97 -8.57
C ARG A 201 -21.10 -12.58 -9.20
N ARG A 202 -20.00 -11.83 -9.32
CA ARG A 202 -19.95 -10.50 -9.96
C ARG A 202 -19.68 -10.54 -11.46
N GLY A 203 -19.52 -11.71 -12.04
CA GLY A 203 -19.30 -11.87 -13.48
C GLY A 203 -17.89 -11.49 -13.94
N ALA A 204 -16.88 -11.61 -13.07
CA ALA A 204 -15.50 -11.29 -13.43
C ALA A 204 -15.03 -12.06 -14.66
N ARG A 205 -15.32 -13.37 -14.72
CA ARG A 205 -14.97 -14.23 -15.85
C ARG A 205 -15.65 -13.78 -17.16
N GLN A 206 -16.95 -13.44 -17.11
CA GLN A 206 -17.73 -12.98 -18.25
C GLN A 206 -17.20 -11.64 -18.77
N ILE A 207 -16.94 -10.70 -17.88
CA ILE A 207 -16.39 -9.38 -18.22
C ILE A 207 -15.00 -9.53 -18.86
N LEU A 208 -14.14 -10.37 -18.30
CA LEU A 208 -12.77 -10.60 -18.80
C LEU A 208 -12.73 -11.40 -20.09
N SER A 209 -13.76 -12.21 -20.38
CA SER A 209 -13.83 -12.99 -21.64
C SER A 209 -14.05 -12.13 -22.88
N GLY A 210 -14.45 -10.86 -22.70
CA GLY A 210 -14.78 -9.96 -23.81
C GLY A 210 -16.06 -10.33 -24.60
N GLN A 211 -16.81 -11.33 -24.14
CA GLN A 211 -18.07 -11.74 -24.79
C GLN A 211 -19.18 -10.79 -24.37
N PHE A 212 -19.58 -9.89 -25.27
CA PHE A 212 -20.55 -8.82 -25.00
C PHE A 212 -21.87 -9.32 -24.41
N LEU A 213 -22.48 -10.34 -25.01
CA LEU A 213 -23.79 -10.86 -24.61
C LEU A 213 -23.77 -11.43 -23.18
N THR A 214 -22.73 -12.18 -22.82
CA THR A 214 -22.60 -12.78 -21.49
C THR A 214 -22.19 -11.77 -20.43
N SER A 215 -21.54 -10.66 -20.83
CA SER A 215 -21.13 -9.57 -19.95
C SER A 215 -22.25 -8.58 -19.66
N LEU A 216 -23.24 -8.47 -20.55
CA LEU A 216 -24.31 -7.46 -20.50
C LEU A 216 -25.00 -7.34 -19.12
N PRO A 217 -25.40 -8.44 -18.44
CA PRO A 217 -26.02 -8.36 -17.11
C PRO A 217 -25.14 -7.71 -16.03
N TYR A 218 -23.84 -7.68 -16.25
CA TYR A 218 -22.86 -7.19 -15.29
C TYR A 218 -22.38 -5.77 -15.60
N LEU A 219 -22.65 -5.23 -16.80
CA LEU A 219 -22.14 -3.92 -17.21
C LEU A 219 -22.78 -2.75 -16.46
N TRP A 220 -23.98 -2.92 -15.89
CA TRP A 220 -24.65 -1.87 -15.12
C TRP A 220 -23.82 -1.36 -13.94
N GLN A 221 -22.96 -2.21 -13.34
CA GLN A 221 -22.10 -1.82 -12.22
C GLN A 221 -21.06 -0.74 -12.61
N PHE A 222 -20.71 -0.62 -13.88
CA PHE A 222 -19.86 0.46 -14.39
C PHE A 222 -20.67 1.74 -14.62
N VAL A 223 -21.90 1.61 -15.10
CA VAL A 223 -22.81 2.75 -15.33
C VAL A 223 -23.07 3.50 -14.02
N VAL A 224 -23.24 2.79 -12.91
CA VAL A 224 -23.45 3.41 -11.58
C VAL A 224 -22.15 3.93 -10.93
N ARG A 225 -21.03 3.81 -11.61
CA ARG A 225 -19.70 4.28 -11.14
C ARG A 225 -19.00 5.14 -12.21
N PRO A 226 -19.64 6.22 -12.71
CA PRO A 226 -19.13 6.98 -13.85
C PRO A 226 -17.74 7.61 -13.56
N ARG A 227 -17.47 8.00 -12.33
CA ARG A 227 -16.15 8.54 -11.96
C ARG A 227 -15.04 7.51 -12.13
N TRP A 228 -15.29 6.26 -11.79
CA TRP A 228 -14.31 5.20 -12.03
C TRP A 228 -14.06 4.98 -13.51
N VAL A 229 -15.12 4.97 -14.32
CA VAL A 229 -15.01 4.83 -15.79
C VAL A 229 -14.19 5.98 -16.38
N LEU A 230 -14.47 7.23 -15.99
CA LEU A 230 -13.75 8.41 -16.46
C LEU A 230 -12.27 8.45 -16.04
N ASP A 231 -11.94 7.85 -14.91
CA ASP A 231 -10.55 7.72 -14.43
C ASP A 231 -9.71 6.76 -15.32
N PHE A 232 -10.35 5.95 -16.18
CA PHE A 232 -9.71 4.91 -17.02
C PHE A 232 -9.84 5.15 -18.53
N LEU A 233 -10.62 6.14 -18.94
CA LEU A 233 -10.70 6.61 -20.35
C LEU A 233 -9.61 7.64 -20.64
#